data_bb3e185d8b39729c204bce310a4536eb
#
_entry.id   bb3e185d8b39729c204bce310a4536eb
#
_cell.length_a   1.000
_cell.length_b   1.000
_cell.length_c   1.000
_cell.angle_alpha   90.00
_cell.angle_beta   90.00
_cell.angle_gamma   90.00
#
_symmetry.space_group_name_H-M   'P 1'
#
loop_
_entity.id
_entity.type
_entity.pdbx_description
1 polymer ?
#
loop_
_entity_poly.entity_id
_entity_poly.type
_entity_poly.pdbx_seq_one_letter_code
_entity_poly.pdbx_strand_id
1 'polypeptide(L)'
;MKHQLRLYQREAFRFLKRNGSSGFFVEMRMGKTLVMIRLLRRMRRPILVVAPGSAIGSWIDDLVDEEQPYTTLLGSRAQRLKTLATGLAFGRGWFLINKEGHRALPELANVSWGAVILDESHFIKNPKAKVTKFYTKNFRDVPYRYVLTGTPNPESRLDMVTQFIFTHGHCCGFTNYWSFEHAMTTSFDGYTKKLKKTAREAMVSFVSRNAYVLDRASAGMDVEKVIRTRYIEMPPKVRKAYDKLEKDFVLELGDVYESHLWRMSQYAALRSLCSGVLPSQEEGGGWLWDGKVRELLDLLEGELAEQQVVVWFSFIQPMRLVAANLAKEKISCTYIDGSVPMVERFERIRKFNAGGARVILVQERVGESGIKLAAADTAVYFTEPPGLVTKQQSEDRILLVEKQSILLIPFVVPNTVEHDIHKALGMKKREALTFLNEAMRRRALRGSK
;
A
#
# COMPACT_ATOMS: atom_id res chain seq x y z
N MET A 1 -20.04 22.66 4.75
CA MET A 1 -19.26 21.97 3.68
C MET A 1 -18.11 22.87 3.27
N LYS A 2 -16.90 22.57 3.75
CA LYS A 2 -15.70 23.41 3.51
C LYS A 2 -15.15 23.31 2.07
N HIS A 3 -15.36 22.20 1.35
CA HIS A 3 -14.74 21.97 0.04
C HIS A 3 -15.76 21.56 -1.02
N GLN A 4 -15.69 22.14 -2.22
CA GLN A 4 -16.46 21.65 -3.36
C GLN A 4 -15.80 20.38 -3.94
N LEU A 5 -16.62 19.41 -4.39
CA LEU A 5 -16.10 18.25 -5.10
C LEU A 5 -15.52 18.69 -6.46
N ARG A 6 -14.32 18.24 -6.78
CA ARG A 6 -13.70 18.39 -8.10
C ARG A 6 -14.53 17.65 -9.16
N LEU A 7 -14.32 17.95 -10.42
CA LEU A 7 -15.12 17.35 -11.53
C LEU A 7 -15.11 15.83 -11.46
N TYR A 8 -13.95 15.20 -11.41
CA TYR A 8 -13.82 13.75 -11.34
C TYR A 8 -14.46 13.14 -10.07
N GLN A 9 -14.46 13.87 -8.95
CA GLN A 9 -15.13 13.42 -7.71
C GLN A 9 -16.66 13.46 -7.86
N ARG A 10 -17.20 14.44 -8.60
CA ARG A 10 -18.64 14.50 -8.94
C ARG A 10 -19.02 13.33 -9.84
N GLU A 11 -18.21 13.00 -10.82
CA GLU A 11 -18.40 11.83 -11.68
C GLU A 11 -18.37 10.52 -10.90
N ALA A 12 -17.36 10.35 -10.02
CA ALA A 12 -17.26 9.22 -9.10
C ALA A 12 -18.51 9.10 -8.22
N PHE A 13 -18.94 10.20 -7.62
CA PHE A 13 -20.16 10.25 -6.80
C PHE A 13 -21.39 9.80 -7.58
N ARG A 14 -21.58 10.31 -8.83
CA ARG A 14 -22.72 9.91 -9.69
C ARG A 14 -22.67 8.42 -10.03
N PHE A 15 -21.49 7.91 -10.36
CA PHE A 15 -21.28 6.49 -10.66
C PHE A 15 -21.63 5.61 -9.47
N LEU A 16 -21.05 5.89 -8.28
CA LEU A 16 -21.29 5.13 -7.06
C LEU A 16 -22.75 5.20 -6.61
N LYS A 17 -23.39 6.36 -6.74
CA LYS A 17 -24.81 6.54 -6.43
C LYS A 17 -25.72 5.70 -7.32
N ARG A 18 -25.40 5.62 -8.62
CA ARG A 18 -26.19 4.84 -9.60
C ARG A 18 -26.01 3.33 -9.41
N ASN A 19 -24.77 2.88 -9.14
CA ASN A 19 -24.44 1.45 -9.11
C ASN A 19 -24.62 0.82 -7.74
N GLY A 20 -24.72 1.59 -6.65
CA GLY A 20 -24.71 1.04 -5.29
C GLY A 20 -23.37 0.43 -4.93
N SER A 21 -23.37 -0.83 -4.49
CA SER A 21 -22.14 -1.55 -4.14
C SER A 21 -21.13 -1.55 -5.29
N SER A 22 -19.89 -1.13 -5.06
CA SER A 22 -18.92 -0.90 -6.15
C SER A 22 -17.47 -0.92 -5.69
N GLY A 23 -16.55 -1.15 -6.63
CA GLY A 23 -15.16 -0.78 -6.49
C GLY A 23 -14.96 0.72 -6.70
N PHE A 24 -14.15 1.34 -5.87
CA PHE A 24 -13.71 2.73 -6.03
C PHE A 24 -12.18 2.75 -6.12
N PHE A 25 -11.69 2.48 -7.32
CA PHE A 25 -10.28 2.29 -7.63
C PHE A 25 -9.68 3.58 -8.17
N VAL A 26 -9.32 4.44 -7.25
CA VAL A 26 -8.79 5.77 -7.53
C VAL A 26 -7.49 5.93 -6.75
N GLU A 27 -6.47 6.47 -7.40
CA GLU A 27 -5.16 6.64 -6.79
C GLU A 27 -5.22 7.39 -5.45
N MET A 28 -4.17 7.23 -4.65
CA MET A 28 -4.08 7.88 -3.35
C MET A 28 -4.16 9.41 -3.47
N ARG A 29 -4.65 10.07 -2.41
CA ARG A 29 -4.80 11.54 -2.32
C ARG A 29 -5.74 12.18 -3.34
N MET A 30 -6.57 11.42 -4.02
CA MET A 30 -7.62 11.93 -4.88
C MET A 30 -8.98 12.10 -4.16
N GLY A 31 -8.99 12.05 -2.82
CA GLY A 31 -10.17 12.37 -2.00
C GLY A 31 -11.26 11.29 -2.01
N LYS A 32 -10.88 10.00 -2.01
CA LYS A 32 -11.83 8.87 -1.91
C LYS A 32 -12.74 9.00 -0.70
N THR A 33 -12.17 9.31 0.47
CA THR A 33 -12.88 9.46 1.75
C THR A 33 -14.00 10.48 1.65
N LEU A 34 -13.71 11.68 1.17
CA LEU A 34 -14.68 12.77 1.01
C LEU A 34 -15.86 12.36 0.11
N VAL A 35 -15.59 11.69 -1.00
CA VAL A 35 -16.64 11.21 -1.92
C VAL A 35 -17.54 10.19 -1.19
N MET A 36 -16.98 9.25 -0.44
CA MET A 36 -17.74 8.24 0.31
C MET A 36 -18.58 8.86 1.42
N ILE A 37 -18.01 9.81 2.17
CA ILE A 37 -18.74 10.52 3.23
C ILE A 37 -19.96 11.23 2.62
N ARG A 38 -19.79 11.97 1.56
CA ARG A 38 -20.90 12.68 0.91
C ARG A 38 -21.93 11.76 0.26
N LEU A 39 -21.50 10.59 -0.22
CA LEU A 39 -22.41 9.58 -0.78
C LEU A 39 -23.33 9.03 0.29
N LEU A 40 -22.79 8.74 1.49
CA LEU A 40 -23.49 7.99 2.53
C LEU A 40 -23.99 8.86 3.72
N ARG A 41 -23.70 10.16 3.76
CA ARG A 41 -24.01 11.05 4.89
C ARG A 41 -25.51 11.08 5.31
N ARG A 42 -26.41 10.72 4.41
CA ARG A 42 -27.87 10.67 4.69
C ARG A 42 -28.36 9.27 5.06
N MET A 43 -27.45 8.31 5.20
CA MET A 43 -27.82 6.95 5.59
C MET A 43 -28.37 6.92 7.02
N ARG A 44 -29.51 6.26 7.19
CA ARG A 44 -30.16 6.14 8.49
C ARG A 44 -29.66 4.97 9.33
N ARG A 45 -28.95 4.01 8.71
CA ARG A 45 -28.33 2.86 9.38
C ARG A 45 -26.84 3.12 9.61
N PRO A 46 -26.22 2.44 10.58
CA PRO A 46 -24.80 2.60 10.86
C PRO A 46 -23.93 2.18 9.66
N ILE A 47 -22.81 2.83 9.51
CA ILE A 47 -21.83 2.61 8.43
C ILE A 47 -20.53 2.10 9.06
N LEU A 48 -20.02 0.95 8.61
CA LEU A 48 -18.73 0.43 9.03
C LEU A 48 -17.63 0.81 8.03
N VAL A 49 -16.58 1.41 8.52
CA VAL A 49 -15.33 1.67 7.78
C VAL A 49 -14.23 0.81 8.36
N VAL A 50 -13.67 -0.04 7.54
CA VAL A 50 -12.49 -0.86 7.86
C VAL A 50 -11.31 -0.31 7.09
N ALA A 51 -10.34 0.23 7.80
CA ALA A 51 -9.19 0.91 7.18
C ALA A 51 -7.87 0.48 7.82
N PRO A 52 -6.71 0.70 7.18
CA PRO A 52 -5.43 0.64 7.87
C PRO A 52 -5.44 1.56 9.09
N GLY A 53 -4.79 1.16 10.19
CA GLY A 53 -4.74 1.97 11.41
C GLY A 53 -4.27 3.41 11.17
N SER A 54 -3.39 3.57 10.22
CA SER A 54 -2.85 4.86 9.75
C SER A 54 -3.85 5.75 9.00
N ALA A 55 -4.85 5.16 8.36
CA ALA A 55 -5.87 5.91 7.62
C ALA A 55 -7.02 6.38 8.52
N ILE A 56 -7.16 5.81 9.71
CA ILE A 56 -8.27 6.15 10.65
C ILE A 56 -8.26 7.64 11.00
N GLY A 57 -7.08 8.24 11.22
CA GLY A 57 -6.97 9.68 11.48
C GLY A 57 -7.52 10.54 10.34
N SER A 58 -7.15 10.22 9.09
CA SER A 58 -7.67 10.94 7.92
C SER A 58 -9.19 10.79 7.75
N TRP A 59 -9.76 9.61 8.08
CA TRP A 59 -11.20 9.42 8.09
C TRP A 59 -11.87 10.29 9.15
N ILE A 60 -11.29 10.41 10.35
CA ILE A 60 -11.80 11.26 11.43
C ILE A 60 -11.79 12.72 11.00
N ASP A 61 -10.67 13.21 10.46
CA ASP A 61 -10.53 14.59 10.00
C ASP A 61 -11.61 14.95 8.97
N ASP A 62 -11.79 14.10 7.95
CA ASP A 62 -12.79 14.31 6.91
C ASP A 62 -14.24 14.20 7.46
N LEU A 63 -14.51 13.31 8.45
CA LEU A 63 -15.83 13.20 9.08
C LEU A 63 -16.16 14.43 9.95
N VAL A 64 -15.17 14.96 10.67
CA VAL A 64 -15.30 16.20 11.44
C VAL A 64 -15.56 17.39 10.51
N ASP A 65 -14.82 17.51 9.41
CA ASP A 65 -15.01 18.59 8.43
C ASP A 65 -16.38 18.55 7.74
N GLU A 66 -16.96 17.34 7.55
CA GLU A 66 -18.29 17.15 6.98
C GLU A 66 -19.40 17.03 8.05
N GLU A 67 -19.08 17.31 9.33
CA GLU A 67 -20.02 17.31 10.47
C GLU A 67 -20.78 15.99 10.62
N GLN A 68 -20.08 14.86 10.45
CA GLN A 68 -20.67 13.55 10.56
C GLN A 68 -20.34 12.89 11.91
N PRO A 69 -21.34 12.31 12.63
CA PRO A 69 -21.09 11.60 13.87
C PRO A 69 -20.29 10.32 13.60
N TYR A 70 -19.25 10.09 14.38
CA TYR A 70 -18.42 8.90 14.28
C TYR A 70 -18.09 8.26 15.62
N THR A 71 -17.71 7.00 15.58
CA THR A 71 -17.30 6.17 16.72
C THR A 71 -16.05 5.37 16.31
N THR A 72 -14.97 5.46 17.09
CA THR A 72 -13.76 4.69 16.86
C THR A 72 -13.74 3.42 17.69
N LEU A 73 -13.63 2.28 17.02
CA LEU A 73 -13.59 0.95 17.67
C LEU A 73 -12.11 0.53 17.87
N LEU A 74 -11.42 1.23 18.77
CA LEU A 74 -10.01 1.03 19.09
C LEU A 74 -9.82 0.62 20.56
N GLY A 75 -8.62 0.16 20.92
CA GLY A 75 -8.30 -0.28 22.28
C GLY A 75 -8.50 -1.77 22.51
N SER A 76 -8.71 -2.17 23.77
CA SER A 76 -8.94 -3.56 24.17
C SER A 76 -10.29 -4.08 23.67
N ARG A 77 -10.46 -5.42 23.64
CA ARG A 77 -11.74 -6.05 23.24
C ARG A 77 -12.93 -5.50 24.05
N ALA A 78 -12.78 -5.40 25.37
CA ALA A 78 -13.86 -4.90 26.25
C ALA A 78 -14.23 -3.45 25.93
N GLN A 79 -13.23 -2.59 25.70
CA GLN A 79 -13.46 -1.20 25.28
C GLN A 79 -14.20 -1.15 23.94
N ARG A 80 -13.75 -1.92 22.93
CA ARG A 80 -14.38 -1.96 21.61
C ARG A 80 -15.85 -2.40 21.69
N LEU A 81 -16.17 -3.45 22.48
CA LEU A 81 -17.55 -3.92 22.69
C LEU A 81 -18.43 -2.84 23.34
N LYS A 82 -17.96 -2.22 24.42
CA LYS A 82 -18.67 -1.13 25.09
C LYS A 82 -18.93 0.03 24.12
N THR A 83 -17.89 0.45 23.40
CA THR A 83 -17.99 1.56 22.43
C THR A 83 -18.92 1.23 21.28
N LEU A 84 -18.89 -0.02 20.76
CA LEU A 84 -19.83 -0.48 19.73
C LEU A 84 -21.28 -0.40 20.22
N ALA A 85 -21.58 -0.96 21.41
CA ALA A 85 -22.92 -0.96 21.98
C ALA A 85 -23.43 0.47 22.21
N THR A 86 -22.62 1.35 22.80
CA THR A 86 -22.95 2.76 23.01
C THR A 86 -23.22 3.48 21.68
N GLY A 87 -22.35 3.31 20.69
CA GLY A 87 -22.52 3.95 19.38
C GLY A 87 -23.77 3.47 18.65
N LEU A 88 -24.07 2.18 18.70
CA LEU A 88 -25.27 1.61 18.07
C LEU A 88 -26.57 2.09 18.72
N ALA A 89 -26.57 2.47 19.99
CA ALA A 89 -27.75 3.05 20.66
C ALA A 89 -28.23 4.34 20.01
N PHE A 90 -27.34 5.10 19.30
CA PHE A 90 -27.73 6.27 18.50
C PHE A 90 -28.36 5.92 17.14
N GLY A 91 -28.36 4.64 16.75
CA GLY A 91 -29.03 4.12 15.55
C GLY A 91 -28.40 4.49 14.21
N ARG A 92 -27.48 5.45 14.17
CA ARG A 92 -26.80 5.94 12.96
C ARG A 92 -25.39 6.44 13.31
N GLY A 93 -24.53 6.58 12.31
CA GLY A 93 -23.17 7.12 12.45
C GLY A 93 -22.12 6.26 11.75
N TRP A 94 -20.91 6.74 11.78
CA TRP A 94 -19.76 6.10 11.16
C TRP A 94 -18.95 5.37 12.21
N PHE A 95 -18.69 4.09 11.99
CA PHE A 95 -17.91 3.24 12.89
C PHE A 95 -16.57 2.92 12.21
N LEU A 96 -15.48 3.34 12.82
CA LEU A 96 -14.14 3.19 12.27
C LEU A 96 -13.38 2.09 13.02
N ILE A 97 -12.86 1.11 12.30
CA ILE A 97 -12.07 0.03 12.87
C ILE A 97 -10.84 -0.26 11.98
N ASN A 98 -9.73 -0.66 12.61
CA ASN A 98 -8.55 -1.08 11.86
C ASN A 98 -8.77 -2.47 11.21
N LYS A 99 -8.07 -2.73 10.11
CA LYS A 99 -8.21 -3.97 9.31
C LYS A 99 -8.05 -5.28 10.13
N GLU A 100 -7.27 -5.25 11.21
CA GLU A 100 -7.09 -6.36 12.14
C GLU A 100 -8.23 -6.50 13.16
N GLY A 101 -9.08 -5.50 13.25
CA GLY A 101 -10.15 -5.40 14.26
C GLY A 101 -11.17 -6.52 14.21
N HIS A 102 -11.37 -7.18 13.06
CA HIS A 102 -12.23 -8.35 12.92
C HIS A 102 -11.86 -9.51 13.87
N ARG A 103 -10.58 -9.60 14.28
CA ARG A 103 -10.12 -10.62 15.24
C ARG A 103 -10.52 -10.26 16.68
N ALA A 104 -10.44 -8.96 17.01
CA ALA A 104 -10.76 -8.46 18.34
C ALA A 104 -12.27 -8.27 18.56
N LEU A 105 -13.05 -8.09 17.49
CA LEU A 105 -14.46 -7.76 17.54
C LEU A 105 -15.26 -8.52 16.46
N PRO A 106 -15.37 -9.86 16.55
CA PRO A 106 -16.15 -10.65 15.59
C PRO A 106 -17.66 -10.32 15.62
N GLU A 107 -18.15 -9.69 16.66
CA GLU A 107 -19.52 -9.22 16.83
C GLU A 107 -19.96 -8.20 15.76
N LEU A 108 -19.02 -7.60 15.03
CA LEU A 108 -19.34 -6.78 13.86
C LEU A 108 -20.21 -7.51 12.84
N ALA A 109 -20.10 -8.85 12.77
CA ALA A 109 -20.90 -9.69 11.88
C ALA A 109 -22.40 -9.71 12.25
N ASN A 110 -22.75 -9.37 13.49
CA ASN A 110 -24.13 -9.43 14.03
C ASN A 110 -24.86 -8.08 13.94
N VAL A 111 -24.18 -7.03 13.45
CA VAL A 111 -24.77 -5.68 13.36
C VAL A 111 -25.45 -5.48 12.01
N SER A 112 -26.66 -4.91 12.02
CA SER A 112 -27.40 -4.54 10.80
C SER A 112 -26.83 -3.28 10.16
N TRP A 113 -25.65 -3.39 9.53
CA TRP A 113 -25.01 -2.29 8.83
C TRP A 113 -25.83 -1.80 7.63
N GLY A 114 -25.87 -0.50 7.41
CA GLY A 114 -26.40 0.09 6.19
C GLY A 114 -25.39 0.06 5.05
N ALA A 115 -24.12 0.29 5.39
CA ALA A 115 -23.00 0.17 4.45
C ALA A 115 -21.74 -0.36 5.13
N VAL A 116 -20.90 -1.05 4.36
CA VAL A 116 -19.55 -1.45 4.77
C VAL A 116 -18.55 -0.98 3.72
N ILE A 117 -17.51 -0.29 4.16
CA ILE A 117 -16.43 0.24 3.34
C ILE A 117 -15.14 -0.44 3.77
N LEU A 118 -14.46 -1.08 2.83
CA LEU A 118 -13.10 -1.60 3.03
C LEU A 118 -12.11 -0.66 2.34
N ASP A 119 -11.42 0.14 3.14
CA ASP A 119 -10.38 1.05 2.62
C ASP A 119 -9.04 0.32 2.55
N GLU A 120 -8.25 0.64 1.51
CA GLU A 120 -7.08 -0.13 1.09
C GLU A 120 -7.39 -1.63 0.96
N SER A 121 -8.47 -1.93 0.26
CA SER A 121 -9.12 -3.24 0.17
C SER A 121 -8.24 -4.38 -0.36
N HIS A 122 -7.05 -4.09 -0.87
CA HIS A 122 -6.08 -5.13 -1.24
C HIS A 122 -5.72 -6.07 -0.07
N PHE A 123 -6.04 -5.72 1.19
CA PHE A 123 -5.86 -6.63 2.32
C PHE A 123 -6.77 -7.87 2.28
N ILE A 124 -7.86 -7.84 1.50
CA ILE A 124 -8.71 -9.03 1.25
C ILE A 124 -8.38 -9.76 -0.05
N LYS A 125 -7.24 -9.48 -0.71
CA LYS A 125 -6.85 -10.12 -1.99
C LYS A 125 -6.64 -11.64 -1.87
N ASN A 126 -6.13 -12.12 -0.73
CA ASN A 126 -5.86 -13.54 -0.52
C ASN A 126 -7.11 -14.30 -0.05
N PRO A 127 -7.66 -15.22 -0.88
CA PRO A 127 -8.89 -15.96 -0.55
C PRO A 127 -8.73 -16.93 0.64
N LYS A 128 -7.49 -17.34 0.95
CA LYS A 128 -7.19 -18.22 2.10
C LYS A 128 -7.15 -17.47 3.43
N ALA A 129 -6.93 -16.14 3.40
CA ALA A 129 -6.77 -15.34 4.61
C ALA A 129 -8.07 -15.29 5.45
N LYS A 130 -7.92 -15.39 6.78
CA LYS A 130 -9.05 -15.33 7.72
C LYS A 130 -9.85 -14.03 7.58
N VAL A 131 -9.17 -12.92 7.34
CA VAL A 131 -9.79 -11.60 7.12
C VAL A 131 -10.67 -11.58 5.88
N THR A 132 -10.21 -12.15 4.76
CA THR A 132 -10.98 -12.24 3.52
C THR A 132 -12.26 -13.08 3.74
N LYS A 133 -12.10 -14.26 4.33
CA LYS A 133 -13.24 -15.14 4.66
C LYS A 133 -14.25 -14.47 5.59
N PHE A 134 -13.76 -13.70 6.58
CA PHE A 134 -14.61 -12.98 7.50
C PHE A 134 -15.52 -11.97 6.78
N TYR A 135 -14.92 -11.08 5.97
CA TYR A 135 -15.70 -10.03 5.30
C TYR A 135 -16.55 -10.59 4.15
N THR A 136 -16.05 -11.50 3.34
CA THR A 136 -16.83 -12.04 2.23
C THR A 136 -17.99 -12.93 2.65
N LYS A 137 -17.89 -13.59 3.83
CA LYS A 137 -18.96 -14.46 4.34
C LYS A 137 -20.03 -13.70 5.12
N ASN A 138 -19.60 -12.86 6.08
CA ASN A 138 -20.51 -12.33 7.10
C ASN A 138 -21.21 -11.03 6.68
N PHE A 139 -20.79 -10.39 5.59
CA PHE A 139 -21.35 -9.09 5.18
C PHE A 139 -22.11 -9.18 3.85
N ARG A 140 -22.54 -10.38 3.43
CA ARG A 140 -23.26 -10.59 2.16
C ARG A 140 -24.57 -9.83 2.09
N ASP A 141 -25.28 -9.75 3.20
CA ASP A 141 -26.63 -9.18 3.31
C ASP A 141 -26.61 -7.66 3.57
N VAL A 142 -25.42 -7.06 3.69
CA VAL A 142 -25.30 -5.61 3.82
C VAL A 142 -25.66 -4.96 2.49
N PRO A 143 -26.62 -3.98 2.48
CA PRO A 143 -27.14 -3.41 1.24
C PRO A 143 -26.07 -2.74 0.36
N TYR A 144 -25.14 -2.01 1.01
CA TYR A 144 -24.09 -1.28 0.29
C TYR A 144 -22.71 -1.70 0.76
N ARG A 145 -21.89 -2.20 -0.17
CA ARG A 145 -20.54 -2.68 0.09
C ARG A 145 -19.57 -2.02 -0.88
N TYR A 146 -18.56 -1.37 -0.33
CA TYR A 146 -17.57 -0.65 -1.13
C TYR A 146 -16.17 -1.14 -0.82
N VAL A 147 -15.35 -1.21 -1.86
CA VAL A 147 -13.91 -1.45 -1.77
C VAL A 147 -13.17 -0.27 -2.36
N LEU A 148 -12.29 0.32 -1.56
CA LEU A 148 -11.49 1.49 -1.93
C LEU A 148 -10.03 1.12 -1.97
N THR A 149 -9.34 1.45 -3.05
CA THR A 149 -7.89 1.32 -3.13
C THR A 149 -7.33 2.04 -4.36
N GLY A 150 -6.09 2.50 -4.29
CA GLY A 150 -5.32 2.95 -5.46
C GLY A 150 -4.66 1.80 -6.22
N THR A 151 -4.57 0.61 -5.61
CA THR A 151 -3.89 -0.57 -6.14
C THR A 151 -4.76 -1.81 -6.03
N PRO A 152 -5.80 -1.95 -6.85
CA PRO A 152 -6.75 -3.06 -6.74
C PRO A 152 -6.14 -4.43 -7.09
N ASN A 153 -5.07 -4.45 -7.89
CA ASN A 153 -4.39 -5.64 -8.39
C ASN A 153 -2.86 -5.56 -8.19
N PRO A 154 -2.38 -5.50 -6.93
CA PRO A 154 -0.97 -5.22 -6.65
C PRO A 154 0.00 -6.32 -7.10
N GLU A 155 -0.42 -7.56 -7.12
CA GLU A 155 0.41 -8.70 -7.53
C GLU A 155 -0.09 -9.34 -8.80
N SER A 156 -1.41 -9.50 -8.91
CA SER A 156 -2.03 -10.08 -10.09
C SER A 156 -3.46 -9.59 -10.28
N ARG A 157 -4.02 -9.80 -11.46
CA ARG A 157 -5.42 -9.47 -11.75
C ARG A 157 -6.40 -10.28 -10.89
N LEU A 158 -5.97 -11.44 -10.38
CA LEU A 158 -6.76 -12.29 -9.47
C LEU A 158 -7.02 -11.61 -8.12
N ASP A 159 -6.19 -10.64 -7.73
CA ASP A 159 -6.35 -9.88 -6.48
C ASP A 159 -7.69 -9.12 -6.39
N MET A 160 -8.33 -8.84 -7.54
CA MET A 160 -9.64 -8.18 -7.58
C MET A 160 -10.82 -9.13 -7.39
N VAL A 161 -10.62 -10.44 -7.57
CA VAL A 161 -11.74 -11.42 -7.53
C VAL A 161 -12.44 -11.41 -6.18
N THR A 162 -11.69 -11.50 -5.09
CA THR A 162 -12.25 -11.48 -3.73
C THR A 162 -12.87 -10.15 -3.37
N GLN A 163 -12.34 -9.04 -3.89
CA GLN A 163 -12.89 -7.70 -3.69
C GLN A 163 -14.27 -7.58 -4.35
N PHE A 164 -14.46 -8.14 -5.55
CA PHE A 164 -15.75 -8.16 -6.21
C PHE A 164 -16.72 -9.19 -5.61
N ILE A 165 -16.23 -10.33 -5.13
CA ILE A 165 -17.07 -11.25 -4.34
C ILE A 165 -17.59 -10.55 -3.08
N PHE A 166 -16.78 -9.72 -2.42
CA PHE A 166 -17.27 -8.92 -1.29
C PHE A 166 -18.33 -7.92 -1.72
N THR A 167 -18.12 -7.14 -2.77
CA THR A 167 -19.06 -6.08 -3.18
C THR A 167 -20.34 -6.61 -3.82
N HIS A 168 -20.24 -7.57 -4.73
CA HIS A 168 -21.35 -8.03 -5.58
C HIS A 168 -21.82 -9.46 -5.26
N GLY A 169 -21.13 -10.21 -4.38
CA GLY A 169 -21.37 -11.62 -4.17
C GLY A 169 -20.75 -12.52 -5.24
N HIS A 170 -20.24 -11.95 -6.32
CA HIS A 170 -19.60 -12.69 -7.42
C HIS A 170 -18.59 -11.83 -8.18
N CYS A 171 -17.68 -12.49 -8.92
CA CYS A 171 -16.83 -11.88 -9.92
C CYS A 171 -17.04 -12.61 -11.25
N CYS A 172 -17.46 -11.91 -12.29
CA CYS A 172 -17.77 -12.48 -13.61
C CYS A 172 -18.71 -13.72 -13.57
N GLY A 173 -19.69 -13.72 -12.66
CA GLY A 173 -20.62 -14.83 -12.46
C GLY A 173 -20.19 -15.89 -11.45
N PHE A 174 -18.93 -15.90 -11.01
CA PHE A 174 -18.41 -16.86 -10.04
C PHE A 174 -18.55 -16.34 -8.61
N THR A 175 -19.23 -17.10 -7.76
CA THR A 175 -19.52 -16.72 -6.37
C THR A 175 -18.38 -17.04 -5.39
N ASN A 176 -17.36 -17.77 -5.81
CA ASN A 176 -16.16 -18.04 -5.03
C ASN A 176 -14.89 -17.98 -5.88
N TYR A 177 -13.77 -17.72 -5.21
CA TYR A 177 -12.47 -17.54 -5.86
C TYR A 177 -11.99 -18.80 -6.59
N TRP A 178 -12.18 -19.98 -6.01
CA TRP A 178 -11.61 -21.21 -6.54
C TRP A 178 -12.27 -21.65 -7.85
N SER A 179 -13.59 -21.52 -7.95
CA SER A 179 -14.31 -21.77 -9.20
C SER A 179 -13.92 -20.77 -10.28
N PHE A 180 -13.71 -19.48 -9.94
CA PHE A 180 -13.17 -18.49 -10.85
C PHE A 180 -11.76 -18.88 -11.32
N GLU A 181 -10.85 -19.18 -10.40
CA GLU A 181 -9.47 -19.54 -10.72
C GLU A 181 -9.42 -20.76 -11.63
N HIS A 182 -10.13 -21.84 -11.28
CA HIS A 182 -10.16 -23.08 -12.08
C HIS A 182 -10.67 -22.81 -13.52
N ALA A 183 -11.76 -22.10 -13.67
CA ALA A 183 -12.38 -21.86 -14.97
C ALA A 183 -11.61 -20.84 -15.83
N MET A 184 -11.07 -19.80 -15.21
CA MET A 184 -10.59 -18.60 -15.87
C MET A 184 -9.07 -18.48 -15.98
N THR A 185 -8.29 -19.42 -15.37
CA THR A 185 -6.83 -19.39 -15.44
C THR A 185 -6.24 -20.60 -16.13
N THR A 186 -4.98 -20.44 -16.56
CA THR A 186 -4.09 -21.54 -16.99
C THR A 186 -2.82 -21.49 -16.16
N SER A 187 -2.18 -22.63 -15.96
CA SER A 187 -0.86 -22.72 -15.34
C SER A 187 0.05 -23.55 -16.24
N PHE A 188 1.27 -23.08 -16.48
CA PHE A 188 2.28 -23.83 -17.26
C PHE A 188 3.25 -24.60 -16.36
N ASP A 189 3.40 -24.15 -15.10
CA ASP A 189 4.35 -24.70 -14.12
C ASP A 189 3.66 -25.30 -12.88
N GLY A 190 2.33 -25.39 -12.89
CA GLY A 190 1.52 -25.84 -11.76
C GLY A 190 1.36 -24.79 -10.64
N TYR A 191 2.19 -23.75 -10.60
CA TYR A 191 2.23 -22.74 -9.54
C TYR A 191 1.75 -21.38 -10.01
N THR A 192 2.22 -20.91 -11.17
CA THR A 192 1.90 -19.57 -11.68
C THR A 192 0.57 -19.58 -12.43
N LYS A 193 -0.43 -18.89 -11.91
CA LYS A 193 -1.75 -18.76 -12.54
C LYS A 193 -1.82 -17.51 -13.42
N LYS A 194 -2.13 -17.69 -14.71
CA LYS A 194 -2.37 -16.63 -15.68
C LYS A 194 -3.81 -16.64 -16.17
N LEU A 195 -4.45 -15.48 -16.27
CA LEU A 195 -5.78 -15.38 -16.86
C LEU A 195 -5.76 -15.78 -18.34
N LYS A 196 -6.71 -16.63 -18.76
CA LYS A 196 -7.03 -16.89 -20.17
C LYS A 196 -7.37 -15.55 -20.87
N LYS A 197 -7.16 -15.45 -22.18
CA LYS A 197 -7.47 -14.23 -22.95
C LYS A 197 -8.95 -13.83 -22.79
N THR A 198 -9.86 -14.76 -22.97
CA THR A 198 -11.31 -14.56 -22.79
C THR A 198 -11.69 -14.14 -21.37
N ALA A 199 -11.04 -14.72 -20.37
CA ALA A 199 -11.22 -14.33 -18.96
C ALA A 199 -10.73 -12.91 -18.68
N ARG A 200 -9.63 -12.48 -19.31
CA ARG A 200 -9.15 -11.10 -19.20
C ARG A 200 -10.18 -10.11 -19.74
N GLU A 201 -10.76 -10.38 -20.90
CA GLU A 201 -11.79 -9.52 -21.53
C GLU A 201 -13.07 -9.46 -20.69
N ALA A 202 -13.52 -10.61 -20.17
CA ALA A 202 -14.65 -10.69 -19.26
C ALA A 202 -14.42 -9.87 -17.98
N MET A 203 -13.22 -9.97 -17.41
CA MET A 203 -12.86 -9.25 -16.19
C MET A 203 -12.74 -7.74 -16.43
N VAL A 204 -12.13 -7.29 -17.53
CA VAL A 204 -12.11 -5.85 -17.91
C VAL A 204 -13.53 -5.33 -18.08
N SER A 205 -14.40 -6.09 -18.77
CA SER A 205 -15.80 -5.72 -18.92
C SER A 205 -16.55 -5.66 -17.59
N PHE A 206 -16.27 -6.59 -16.67
CA PHE A 206 -16.86 -6.60 -15.34
C PHE A 206 -16.40 -5.40 -14.50
N VAL A 207 -15.10 -5.13 -14.45
CA VAL A 207 -14.51 -3.98 -13.75
C VAL A 207 -15.09 -2.67 -14.27
N SER A 208 -15.18 -2.49 -15.59
CA SER A 208 -15.70 -1.25 -16.19
C SER A 208 -17.17 -0.94 -15.84
N ARG A 209 -17.96 -1.95 -15.47
CA ARG A 209 -19.35 -1.79 -15.02
C ARG A 209 -19.48 -1.58 -13.51
N ASN A 210 -18.63 -2.25 -12.74
CA ASN A 210 -18.78 -2.43 -11.30
C ASN A 210 -17.75 -1.66 -10.46
N ALA A 211 -16.84 -0.92 -11.11
CA ALA A 211 -15.90 -0.05 -10.43
C ALA A 211 -15.72 1.29 -11.11
N TYR A 212 -15.59 2.35 -10.34
CA TYR A 212 -15.06 3.61 -10.80
C TYR A 212 -13.54 3.56 -10.72
N VAL A 213 -12.89 3.61 -11.87
CA VAL A 213 -11.43 3.57 -11.99
C VAL A 213 -10.93 4.92 -12.51
N LEU A 214 -9.93 5.50 -11.86
CA LEU A 214 -9.31 6.74 -12.29
C LEU A 214 -7.89 6.85 -11.75
N ASP A 215 -6.94 7.18 -12.61
CA ASP A 215 -5.58 7.58 -12.26
C ASP A 215 -5.41 9.11 -12.25
N ARG A 216 -4.30 9.59 -11.72
CA ARG A 216 -4.01 11.03 -11.65
C ARG A 216 -3.83 11.65 -13.03
N ALA A 217 -3.18 10.95 -13.94
CA ALA A 217 -2.93 11.43 -15.31
C ALA A 217 -4.25 11.73 -16.02
N SER A 218 -5.21 10.81 -15.95
CA SER A 218 -6.55 10.98 -16.53
C SER A 218 -7.37 12.07 -15.82
N ALA A 219 -7.03 12.42 -14.57
CA ALA A 219 -7.67 13.50 -13.83
C ALA A 219 -7.00 14.88 -14.04
N GLY A 220 -5.96 14.96 -14.86
CA GLY A 220 -5.18 16.18 -15.05
C GLY A 220 -4.38 16.59 -13.78
N MET A 221 -4.04 15.63 -12.93
CA MET A 221 -3.32 15.83 -11.67
C MET A 221 -2.00 15.05 -11.67
N ASP A 222 -1.44 14.81 -12.85
CA ASP A 222 -0.21 14.05 -12.95
C ASP A 222 0.97 14.86 -12.39
N VAL A 223 1.81 14.16 -11.65
CA VAL A 223 3.09 14.67 -11.17
C VAL A 223 4.17 13.82 -11.82
N GLU A 224 5.07 14.44 -12.54
CA GLU A 224 6.14 13.73 -13.23
C GLU A 224 6.99 12.94 -12.22
N LYS A 225 7.20 11.65 -12.48
CA LYS A 225 8.07 10.79 -11.68
C LYS A 225 9.34 10.49 -12.47
N VAL A 226 10.40 11.23 -12.14
CA VAL A 226 11.73 10.98 -12.70
C VAL A 226 12.39 9.87 -11.89
N ILE A 227 12.77 8.77 -12.55
CA ILE A 227 13.46 7.65 -11.90
C ILE A 227 14.90 7.61 -12.40
N ARG A 228 15.86 7.72 -11.48
CA ARG A 228 17.31 7.62 -11.76
C ARG A 228 17.91 6.48 -10.94
N THR A 229 17.94 5.28 -11.48
CA THR A 229 18.53 4.12 -10.81
C THR A 229 20.03 4.25 -10.68
N ARG A 230 20.57 4.04 -9.47
CA ARG A 230 22.02 3.95 -9.19
C ARG A 230 22.37 2.48 -9.02
N TYR A 231 23.20 1.98 -9.92
CA TYR A 231 23.76 0.63 -9.85
C TYR A 231 25.06 0.66 -9.06
N ILE A 232 25.12 -0.11 -7.98
CA ILE A 232 26.22 -0.10 -7.02
C ILE A 232 26.84 -1.49 -6.96
N GLU A 233 28.09 -1.60 -7.39
CA GLU A 233 28.78 -2.89 -7.45
C GLU A 233 29.19 -3.38 -6.06
N MET A 234 28.91 -4.65 -5.82
CA MET A 234 29.29 -5.33 -4.59
C MET A 234 30.76 -5.76 -4.65
N PRO A 235 31.58 -5.52 -3.62
CA PRO A 235 32.98 -5.94 -3.61
C PRO A 235 33.12 -7.46 -3.82
N PRO A 236 34.19 -7.94 -4.52
CA PRO A 236 34.34 -9.36 -4.90
C PRO A 236 34.25 -10.34 -3.72
N LYS A 237 34.79 -9.95 -2.55
CA LYS A 237 34.73 -10.78 -1.34
C LYS A 237 33.29 -10.96 -0.84
N VAL A 238 32.50 -9.88 -0.85
CA VAL A 238 31.08 -9.90 -0.43
C VAL A 238 30.23 -10.61 -1.48
N ARG A 239 30.54 -10.40 -2.77
CA ARG A 239 29.89 -11.11 -3.89
C ARG A 239 30.02 -12.63 -3.74
N LYS A 240 31.20 -13.13 -3.46
CA LYS A 240 31.40 -14.58 -3.21
C LYS A 240 30.55 -15.11 -2.06
N ALA A 241 30.40 -14.32 -0.98
CA ALA A 241 29.55 -14.70 0.14
C ALA A 241 28.05 -14.69 -0.24
N TYR A 242 27.64 -13.67 -1.03
CA TYR A 242 26.28 -13.59 -1.58
C TYR A 242 25.96 -14.80 -2.48
N ASP A 243 26.80 -15.07 -3.46
CA ASP A 243 26.62 -16.16 -4.44
C ASP A 243 26.58 -17.53 -3.75
N LYS A 244 27.38 -17.72 -2.69
CA LYS A 244 27.32 -18.94 -1.86
C LYS A 244 25.97 -19.07 -1.16
N LEU A 245 25.51 -18.02 -0.48
CA LEU A 245 24.21 -18.02 0.21
C LEU A 245 23.04 -18.23 -0.76
N GLU A 246 23.08 -17.61 -1.94
CA GLU A 246 22.08 -17.78 -2.99
C GLU A 246 22.07 -19.21 -3.52
N LYS A 247 23.25 -19.80 -3.78
CA LYS A 247 23.39 -21.19 -4.25
C LYS A 247 22.89 -22.19 -3.20
N ASP A 248 23.25 -22.02 -1.95
CA ASP A 248 22.79 -22.88 -0.86
C ASP A 248 21.26 -22.78 -0.73
N PHE A 249 20.68 -21.58 -0.90
CA PHE A 249 19.25 -21.35 -0.94
C PHE A 249 18.55 -22.11 -2.10
N VAL A 250 19.13 -22.14 -3.29
CA VAL A 250 18.55 -22.83 -4.47
C VAL A 250 18.67 -24.34 -4.32
N LEU A 251 19.78 -24.87 -3.78
CA LEU A 251 19.98 -26.31 -3.59
C LEU A 251 18.99 -26.90 -2.56
N GLU A 252 18.76 -26.19 -1.47
CA GLU A 252 17.80 -26.61 -0.45
C GLU A 252 16.33 -26.50 -0.91
N LEU A 253 16.03 -25.69 -1.92
CA LEU A 253 14.72 -25.66 -2.58
C LEU A 253 14.41 -26.92 -3.40
N GLY A 254 15.44 -27.66 -3.87
CA GLY A 254 15.29 -28.87 -4.69
C GLY A 254 14.87 -30.11 -3.92
N ASP A 255 15.20 -30.21 -2.64
CA ASP A 255 15.14 -31.50 -1.93
C ASP A 255 14.19 -31.58 -0.72
N VAL A 256 13.61 -30.49 -0.19
CA VAL A 256 12.78 -30.59 1.02
C VAL A 256 11.64 -29.55 1.08
N TYR A 257 10.46 -30.01 1.50
CA TYR A 257 9.32 -29.24 1.98
C TYR A 257 9.67 -28.48 3.26
N GLU A 258 10.50 -27.45 3.19
CA GLU A 258 10.79 -26.63 4.38
C GLU A 258 9.85 -25.44 4.52
N SER A 259 9.63 -25.06 5.78
CA SER A 259 8.64 -24.05 6.17
C SER A 259 8.82 -22.71 5.44
N HIS A 260 7.72 -22.08 5.07
CA HIS A 260 7.69 -20.72 4.51
C HIS A 260 8.50 -19.69 5.32
N LEU A 261 8.64 -19.89 6.63
CA LEU A 261 9.39 -19.04 7.54
C LEU A 261 10.90 -19.06 7.25
N TRP A 262 11.47 -20.20 6.95
CA TRP A 262 12.89 -20.35 6.66
C TRP A 262 13.26 -19.68 5.33
N ARG A 263 12.45 -19.87 4.29
CA ARG A 263 12.61 -19.19 2.99
C ARG A 263 12.57 -17.68 3.11
N MET A 264 11.65 -17.15 3.93
CA MET A 264 11.55 -15.72 4.19
C MET A 264 12.78 -15.18 4.91
N SER A 265 13.39 -15.94 5.79
CA SER A 265 14.61 -15.53 6.50
C SER A 265 15.84 -15.46 5.57
N GLN A 266 16.00 -16.42 4.66
CA GLN A 266 17.09 -16.40 3.68
C GLN A 266 16.94 -15.29 2.65
N TYR A 267 15.72 -15.08 2.14
CA TYR A 267 15.45 -13.95 1.26
C TYR A 267 15.76 -12.61 1.93
N ALA A 268 15.40 -12.48 3.22
CA ALA A 268 15.77 -11.31 3.99
C ALA A 268 17.28 -11.19 4.19
N ALA A 269 18.01 -12.32 4.34
CA ALA A 269 19.45 -12.34 4.47
C ALA A 269 20.17 -11.88 3.19
N LEU A 270 19.74 -12.35 2.01
CA LEU A 270 20.26 -11.88 0.72
C LEU A 270 20.06 -10.37 0.53
N ARG A 271 18.89 -9.86 0.87
CA ARG A 271 18.60 -8.42 0.82
C ARG A 271 19.41 -7.61 1.84
N SER A 272 19.68 -8.18 3.01
CA SER A 272 20.52 -7.57 4.05
C SER A 272 21.96 -7.43 3.57
N LEU A 273 22.52 -8.47 2.92
CA LEU A 273 23.85 -8.42 2.28
C LEU A 273 23.91 -7.32 1.21
N CYS A 274 22.89 -7.19 0.37
CA CYS A 274 22.79 -6.09 -0.59
C CYS A 274 22.76 -4.71 0.09
N SER A 275 22.24 -4.64 1.32
CA SER A 275 22.21 -3.40 2.12
C SER A 275 23.53 -3.12 2.84
N GLY A 276 24.54 -3.97 2.69
CA GLY A 276 25.88 -3.81 3.29
C GLY A 276 26.01 -4.33 4.72
N VAL A 277 25.03 -5.10 5.22
CA VAL A 277 25.06 -5.63 6.60
C VAL A 277 24.78 -7.14 6.62
N LEU A 278 25.31 -7.83 7.63
CA LEU A 278 24.94 -9.22 7.91
C LEU A 278 23.62 -9.25 8.69
N PRO A 279 22.75 -10.23 8.45
CA PRO A 279 21.61 -10.48 9.31
C PRO A 279 22.11 -11.07 10.63
N SER A 280 22.55 -10.23 11.56
CA SER A 280 22.93 -10.66 12.90
C SER A 280 21.75 -10.49 13.86
N GLN A 281 21.64 -11.42 14.84
CA GLN A 281 20.68 -11.29 15.94
C GLN A 281 21.13 -10.25 16.99
N GLU A 282 22.35 -9.74 16.87
CA GLU A 282 22.93 -8.78 17.83
C GLU A 282 22.88 -7.36 17.28
N GLU A 283 22.30 -6.45 18.04
CA GLU A 283 22.40 -5.01 17.81
C GLU A 283 23.86 -4.58 18.02
N GLY A 284 24.56 -4.13 16.96
CA GLY A 284 25.92 -3.59 17.06
C GLY A 284 26.90 -4.00 15.97
N GLY A 285 26.50 -4.82 15.00
CA GLY A 285 27.34 -5.12 13.83
C GLY A 285 27.61 -3.89 12.97
N GLY A 286 28.86 -3.73 12.49
CA GLY A 286 29.26 -2.67 11.56
C GLY A 286 28.92 -3.01 10.11
N TRP A 287 29.39 -2.15 9.20
CA TRP A 287 29.29 -2.39 7.76
C TRP A 287 30.14 -3.59 7.32
N LEU A 288 29.54 -4.50 6.58
CA LEU A 288 30.26 -5.52 5.82
C LEU A 288 30.91 -4.91 4.56
N TRP A 289 30.19 -3.97 3.95
CA TRP A 289 30.65 -3.11 2.87
C TRP A 289 29.77 -1.86 2.82
N ASP A 290 30.32 -0.74 2.36
CA ASP A 290 29.76 0.59 2.53
C ASP A 290 29.42 1.31 1.18
N GLY A 291 29.42 0.57 0.08
CA GLY A 291 29.22 1.17 -1.25
C GLY A 291 27.94 2.01 -1.37
N LYS A 292 26.81 1.50 -0.83
CA LYS A 292 25.55 2.26 -0.83
C LYS A 292 25.59 3.51 0.05
N VAL A 293 26.36 3.46 1.16
CA VAL A 293 26.51 4.61 2.05
C VAL A 293 27.35 5.68 1.37
N ARG A 294 28.46 5.29 0.73
CA ARG A 294 29.29 6.22 -0.03
C ARG A 294 28.49 6.88 -1.15
N GLU A 295 27.75 6.11 -1.96
CA GLU A 295 26.88 6.67 -2.99
C GLU A 295 25.84 7.66 -2.41
N LEU A 296 25.28 7.34 -1.23
CA LEU A 296 24.34 8.25 -0.57
C LEU A 296 25.01 9.56 -0.13
N LEU A 297 26.22 9.48 0.44
CA LEU A 297 26.96 10.66 0.86
C LEU A 297 27.36 11.51 -0.35
N ASP A 298 27.89 10.89 -1.41
CA ASP A 298 28.25 11.57 -2.66
C ASP A 298 27.05 12.30 -3.27
N LEU A 299 25.85 11.67 -3.26
CA LEU A 299 24.61 12.32 -3.70
C LEU A 299 24.22 13.51 -2.82
N LEU A 300 24.33 13.36 -1.49
CA LEU A 300 23.94 14.41 -0.54
C LEU A 300 24.93 15.57 -0.53
N GLU A 301 26.19 15.35 -0.81
CA GLU A 301 27.21 16.41 -0.91
C GLU A 301 27.24 17.07 -2.30
N GLY A 302 26.82 16.33 -3.32
CA GLY A 302 26.79 16.75 -4.71
C GLY A 302 25.42 17.24 -5.19
N GLU A 303 24.77 16.44 -6.06
CA GLU A 303 23.55 16.86 -6.76
C GLU A 303 22.33 17.15 -5.87
N LEU A 304 22.33 16.66 -4.63
CA LEU A 304 21.24 16.87 -3.64
C LEU A 304 21.67 17.78 -2.47
N ALA A 305 22.76 18.55 -2.60
CA ALA A 305 23.36 19.32 -1.51
C ALA A 305 22.37 20.25 -0.80
N GLU A 306 21.51 20.93 -1.56
CA GLU A 306 20.53 21.89 -1.05
C GLU A 306 19.11 21.34 -0.87
N GLN A 307 18.93 20.03 -1.07
CA GLN A 307 17.60 19.43 -1.06
C GLN A 307 17.30 18.73 0.27
N GLN A 308 16.01 18.76 0.66
CA GLN A 308 15.51 17.84 1.67
C GLN A 308 15.22 16.49 1.02
N VAL A 309 15.72 15.42 1.63
CA VAL A 309 15.70 14.07 1.04
C VAL A 309 15.05 13.08 1.99
N VAL A 310 14.19 12.23 1.45
CA VAL A 310 13.66 11.04 2.14
C VAL A 310 14.49 9.83 1.73
N VAL A 311 14.98 9.06 2.68
CA VAL A 311 15.70 7.80 2.40
C VAL A 311 14.92 6.62 2.98
N TRP A 312 14.52 5.68 2.12
CA TRP A 312 13.70 4.52 2.47
C TRP A 312 14.55 3.28 2.74
N PHE A 313 14.21 2.57 3.82
CA PHE A 313 14.89 1.35 4.27
C PHE A 313 13.92 0.22 4.53
N SER A 314 14.27 -1.00 4.09
CA SER A 314 13.58 -2.23 4.52
C SER A 314 14.06 -2.72 5.90
N PHE A 315 15.30 -2.41 6.28
CA PHE A 315 15.96 -2.91 7.49
C PHE A 315 16.38 -1.77 8.42
N ILE A 316 16.25 -1.99 9.73
CA ILE A 316 16.58 -0.98 10.76
C ILE A 316 18.09 -0.81 10.90
N GLN A 317 18.87 -1.90 10.89
CA GLN A 317 20.32 -1.85 11.11
C GLN A 317 21.05 -0.94 10.11
N PRO A 318 20.92 -1.09 8.76
CA PRO A 318 21.57 -0.18 7.82
C PRO A 318 21.06 1.26 7.97
N MET A 319 19.79 1.46 8.31
CA MET A 319 19.24 2.80 8.57
C MET A 319 19.95 3.48 9.77
N ARG A 320 20.19 2.75 10.86
CA ARG A 320 20.90 3.28 12.04
C ARG A 320 22.35 3.58 11.74
N LEU A 321 23.02 2.71 10.97
CA LEU A 321 24.40 2.92 10.55
C LEU A 321 24.51 4.14 9.60
N VAL A 322 23.57 4.32 8.69
CA VAL A 322 23.51 5.54 7.83
C VAL A 322 23.31 6.77 8.71
N ALA A 323 22.41 6.76 9.69
CA ALA A 323 22.23 7.89 10.60
C ALA A 323 23.53 8.27 11.32
N ALA A 324 24.30 7.28 11.76
CA ALA A 324 25.61 7.52 12.38
C ALA A 324 26.64 8.12 11.42
N ASN A 325 26.65 7.70 10.14
CA ASN A 325 27.53 8.28 9.11
C ASN A 325 27.14 9.73 8.78
N LEU A 326 25.83 10.02 8.59
CA LEU A 326 25.35 11.37 8.35
C LEU A 326 25.72 12.33 9.50
N ALA A 327 25.66 11.85 10.74
CA ALA A 327 26.07 12.63 11.91
C ALA A 327 27.58 12.97 11.90
N LYS A 328 28.45 12.03 11.48
CA LYS A 328 29.90 12.26 11.31
C LYS A 328 30.18 13.34 10.27
N GLU A 329 29.46 13.30 9.15
CA GLU A 329 29.57 14.28 8.05
C GLU A 329 28.78 15.57 8.34
N LYS A 330 28.25 15.75 9.55
CA LYS A 330 27.49 16.95 9.99
C LYS A 330 26.25 17.22 9.13
N ILE A 331 25.71 16.21 8.48
CA ILE A 331 24.45 16.30 7.72
C ILE A 331 23.29 16.12 8.70
N SER A 332 22.44 17.13 8.83
CA SER A 332 21.31 17.10 9.75
C SER A 332 20.29 16.04 9.33
N CYS A 333 20.04 15.05 10.18
CA CYS A 333 19.11 13.99 9.89
C CYS A 333 18.17 13.68 11.06
N THR A 334 17.04 13.07 10.75
CA THR A 334 16.14 12.41 11.68
C THR A 334 15.72 11.06 11.14
N TYR A 335 15.15 10.18 11.96
CA TYR A 335 14.73 8.86 11.50
C TYR A 335 13.41 8.41 12.14
N ILE A 336 12.71 7.51 11.43
CA ILE A 336 11.44 6.92 11.86
C ILE A 336 11.46 5.43 11.60
N ASP A 337 11.35 4.63 12.67
CA ASP A 337 11.18 3.18 12.62
C ASP A 337 10.12 2.69 13.60
N GLY A 338 9.95 1.37 13.70
CA GLY A 338 8.96 0.74 14.57
C GLY A 338 9.17 1.01 16.07
N SER A 339 10.37 1.33 16.53
CA SER A 339 10.71 1.59 17.92
C SER A 339 10.34 3.01 18.37
N VAL A 340 10.19 3.97 17.43
CA VAL A 340 9.87 5.36 17.74
C VAL A 340 8.38 5.49 18.12
N PRO A 341 8.03 6.04 19.30
CA PRO A 341 6.65 6.26 19.71
C PRO A 341 5.87 7.16 18.73
N MET A 342 4.56 6.94 18.61
CA MET A 342 3.73 7.64 17.61
C MET A 342 3.78 9.17 17.74
N VAL A 343 3.76 9.69 18.96
CA VAL A 343 3.83 11.14 19.23
C VAL A 343 5.15 11.71 18.70
N GLU A 344 6.24 11.04 19.01
CA GLU A 344 7.59 11.44 18.59
C GLU A 344 7.77 11.34 17.06
N ARG A 345 7.13 10.36 16.40
CA ARG A 345 7.10 10.29 14.92
C ARG A 345 6.52 11.55 14.32
N PHE A 346 5.38 12.03 14.85
CA PHE A 346 4.76 13.27 14.36
C PHE A 346 5.65 14.50 14.58
N GLU A 347 6.34 14.57 15.70
CA GLU A 347 7.28 15.66 15.99
C GLU A 347 8.46 15.65 15.01
N ARG A 348 9.04 14.50 14.76
CA ARG A 348 10.16 14.33 13.82
C ARG A 348 9.74 14.67 12.37
N ILE A 349 8.53 14.26 11.94
CA ILE A 349 7.96 14.61 10.64
C ILE A 349 7.72 16.12 10.55
N ARG A 350 7.16 16.73 11.59
CA ARG A 350 6.93 18.18 11.64
C ARG A 350 8.25 18.94 11.56
N LYS A 351 9.26 18.50 12.32
CA LYS A 351 10.62 19.08 12.27
C LYS A 351 11.20 19.01 10.87
N PHE A 352 11.12 17.85 10.21
CA PHE A 352 11.57 17.66 8.82
C PHE A 352 10.82 18.60 7.87
N ASN A 353 9.50 18.62 7.89
CA ASN A 353 8.70 19.46 7.01
C ASN A 353 8.90 20.98 7.24
N ALA A 354 9.39 21.38 8.42
CA ALA A 354 9.75 22.77 8.75
C ALA A 354 11.22 23.11 8.41
N GLY A 355 11.96 22.21 7.74
CA GLY A 355 13.37 22.46 7.40
C GLY A 355 14.37 22.17 8.54
N GLY A 356 13.92 21.67 9.69
CA GLY A 356 14.78 21.40 10.85
C GLY A 356 15.65 20.13 10.73
N ALA A 357 15.50 19.37 9.66
CA ALA A 357 16.39 18.29 9.26
C ALA A 357 16.43 18.24 7.73
N ARG A 358 17.63 18.03 7.17
CA ARG A 358 17.83 17.90 5.73
C ARG A 358 17.47 16.51 5.21
N VAL A 359 17.74 15.47 6.01
CA VAL A 359 17.47 14.08 5.65
C VAL A 359 16.51 13.45 6.65
N ILE A 360 15.51 12.73 6.14
CA ILE A 360 14.70 11.84 6.97
C ILE A 360 14.86 10.40 6.51
N LEU A 361 15.29 9.52 7.42
CA LEU A 361 15.43 8.09 7.20
C LEU A 361 14.16 7.39 7.65
N VAL A 362 13.54 6.59 6.78
CA VAL A 362 12.22 6.00 7.07
C VAL A 362 12.25 4.50 6.81
N GLN A 363 11.87 3.72 7.83
CA GLN A 363 11.61 2.30 7.63
C GLN A 363 10.27 2.13 6.89
N GLU A 364 10.25 1.34 5.81
CA GLU A 364 9.09 1.18 4.92
C GLU A 364 7.79 0.77 5.65
N ARG A 365 7.87 -0.13 6.64
CA ARG A 365 6.71 -0.59 7.43
C ARG A 365 6.04 0.53 8.21
N VAL A 366 6.81 1.52 8.65
CA VAL A 366 6.29 2.69 9.37
C VAL A 366 5.76 3.74 8.37
N GLY A 367 6.35 3.80 7.19
CA GLY A 367 5.89 4.65 6.10
C GLY A 367 4.46 4.34 5.62
N GLU A 368 3.95 3.13 5.88
CA GLU A 368 2.54 2.78 5.66
C GLU A 368 1.58 3.62 6.52
N SER A 369 2.06 4.29 7.57
CA SER A 369 1.23 4.98 8.59
C SER A 369 0.73 6.39 8.24
N GLY A 370 0.42 6.69 6.98
CA GLY A 370 -0.27 7.94 6.59
C GLY A 370 0.55 9.23 6.72
N ILE A 371 1.86 9.14 6.94
CA ILE A 371 2.77 10.27 7.10
C ILE A 371 2.83 11.13 5.82
N LYS A 372 3.01 12.44 5.97
CA LYS A 372 3.22 13.39 4.88
C LYS A 372 4.64 13.95 4.97
N LEU A 373 5.45 13.71 3.95
CA LEU A 373 6.82 14.21 3.85
C LEU A 373 6.87 15.28 2.75
N ALA A 374 6.11 16.34 3.00
CA ALA A 374 5.78 17.36 2.01
C ALA A 374 6.99 18.19 1.56
N ALA A 375 7.98 18.33 2.43
CA ALA A 375 9.15 19.17 2.16
C ALA A 375 10.15 18.57 1.17
N ALA A 376 10.11 17.25 0.93
CA ALA A 376 11.04 16.56 0.03
C ALA A 376 10.45 16.36 -1.37
N ASP A 377 11.19 16.71 -2.41
CA ASP A 377 10.91 16.37 -3.81
C ASP A 377 11.69 15.14 -4.27
N THR A 378 12.64 14.68 -3.46
CA THR A 378 13.52 13.56 -3.76
C THR A 378 13.39 12.45 -2.73
N ALA A 379 13.25 11.22 -3.21
CA ALA A 379 13.33 10.01 -2.40
C ALA A 379 14.41 9.07 -2.91
N VAL A 380 15.33 8.68 -2.03
CA VAL A 380 16.32 7.63 -2.26
C VAL A 380 15.79 6.33 -1.67
N TYR A 381 15.83 5.25 -2.43
CA TYR A 381 15.56 3.91 -1.94
C TYR A 381 16.88 3.20 -1.67
N PHE A 382 17.36 3.27 -0.44
CA PHE A 382 18.54 2.52 -0.01
C PHE A 382 18.31 1.01 -0.17
N THR A 383 17.09 0.58 0.12
CA THR A 383 16.52 -0.73 -0.26
C THR A 383 15.11 -0.54 -0.79
N GLU A 384 14.82 -1.09 -1.97
CA GLU A 384 13.45 -1.05 -2.49
C GLU A 384 12.56 -2.08 -1.79
N PRO A 385 11.31 -1.72 -1.45
CA PRO A 385 10.35 -2.70 -0.96
C PRO A 385 10.00 -3.71 -2.05
N PRO A 386 9.83 -5.01 -1.75
CA PRO A 386 9.53 -6.01 -2.77
C PRO A 386 8.09 -5.95 -3.26
N GLY A 387 7.21 -5.26 -2.53
CA GLY A 387 5.78 -5.13 -2.83
C GLY A 387 5.45 -3.84 -3.57
N LEU A 388 4.67 -3.94 -4.65
CA LEU A 388 4.24 -2.76 -5.43
C LEU A 388 3.43 -1.77 -4.58
N VAL A 389 2.56 -2.27 -3.69
CA VAL A 389 1.75 -1.41 -2.79
C VAL A 389 2.63 -0.56 -1.90
N THR A 390 3.59 -1.19 -1.19
CA THR A 390 4.51 -0.49 -0.29
C THR A 390 5.35 0.54 -1.06
N LYS A 391 5.80 0.18 -2.27
CA LYS A 391 6.53 1.11 -3.15
C LYS A 391 5.68 2.32 -3.52
N GLN A 392 4.46 2.11 -4.00
CA GLN A 392 3.55 3.21 -4.36
C GLN A 392 3.16 4.05 -3.14
N GLN A 393 2.91 3.42 -2.00
CA GLN A 393 2.62 4.14 -0.77
C GLN A 393 3.79 5.03 -0.34
N SER A 394 5.03 4.55 -0.44
CA SER A 394 6.21 5.36 -0.13
C SER A 394 6.40 6.55 -1.09
N GLU A 395 6.19 6.35 -2.39
CA GLU A 395 6.18 7.42 -3.39
C GLU A 395 5.12 8.48 -3.06
N ASP A 396 3.92 8.06 -2.68
CA ASP A 396 2.82 8.96 -2.35
C ASP A 396 3.07 9.81 -1.09
N ARG A 397 4.06 9.47 -0.24
CA ARG A 397 4.41 10.30 0.94
C ARG A 397 5.03 11.64 0.58
N ILE A 398 5.78 11.69 -0.51
CA ILE A 398 6.41 12.92 -1.03
C ILE A 398 5.60 13.57 -2.15
N LEU A 399 4.66 12.83 -2.76
CA LEU A 399 3.92 13.25 -3.93
C LEU A 399 2.73 14.13 -3.50
N LEU A 400 2.86 15.43 -3.72
CA LEU A 400 1.79 16.42 -3.51
C LEU A 400 1.25 16.91 -4.85
N VAL A 401 -0.04 17.24 -4.89
CA VAL A 401 -0.73 17.75 -6.09
C VAL A 401 -0.13 19.07 -6.60
N GLU A 402 0.51 19.82 -5.71
CA GLU A 402 1.11 21.12 -6.00
C GLU A 402 2.51 21.01 -6.62
N LYS A 403 3.11 19.82 -6.62
CA LYS A 403 4.45 19.58 -7.19
C LYS A 403 4.35 19.29 -8.67
N GLN A 404 5.31 19.79 -9.43
CA GLN A 404 5.44 19.49 -10.86
C GLN A 404 6.09 18.13 -11.11
N SER A 405 7.15 17.83 -10.35
CA SER A 405 7.88 16.56 -10.46
C SER A 405 8.43 16.08 -9.13
N ILE A 406 8.72 14.79 -9.05
CA ILE A 406 9.47 14.15 -7.96
C ILE A 406 10.59 13.28 -8.53
N LEU A 407 11.72 13.25 -7.81
CA LEU A 407 12.89 12.42 -8.18
C LEU A 407 12.93 11.17 -7.28
N LEU A 408 12.98 10.02 -7.89
CA LEU A 408 13.10 8.72 -7.22
C LEU A 408 14.43 8.07 -7.60
N ILE A 409 15.28 7.78 -6.61
CA ILE A 409 16.62 7.23 -6.81
C ILE A 409 16.71 5.85 -6.13
N PRO A 410 16.37 4.76 -6.83
CA PRO A 410 16.60 3.42 -6.30
C PRO A 410 18.10 3.06 -6.39
N PHE A 411 18.63 2.51 -5.28
CA PHE A 411 19.93 1.87 -5.21
C PHE A 411 19.78 0.38 -5.47
N VAL A 412 20.46 -0.12 -6.49
CA VAL A 412 20.33 -1.50 -6.95
C VAL A 412 21.71 -2.14 -7.06
N VAL A 413 21.88 -3.29 -6.42
CA VAL A 413 23.08 -4.12 -6.61
C VAL A 413 22.84 -5.04 -7.81
N PRO A 414 23.64 -4.94 -8.89
CA PRO A 414 23.44 -5.74 -10.09
C PRO A 414 23.55 -7.25 -9.83
N ASN A 415 22.79 -8.04 -10.60
CA ASN A 415 22.79 -9.50 -10.54
C ASN A 415 22.56 -10.06 -9.11
N THR A 416 21.58 -9.49 -8.43
CA THR A 416 21.13 -9.92 -7.09
C THR A 416 19.61 -9.89 -7.01
N VAL A 417 19.09 -10.39 -5.88
CA VAL A 417 17.66 -10.31 -5.54
C VAL A 417 17.10 -8.88 -5.60
N GLU A 418 17.91 -7.84 -5.34
CA GLU A 418 17.45 -6.45 -5.49
C GLU A 418 17.23 -6.06 -6.95
N HIS A 419 18.07 -6.54 -7.85
CA HIS A 419 17.92 -6.31 -9.29
C HIS A 419 16.62 -6.96 -9.80
N ASP A 420 16.32 -8.15 -9.32
CA ASP A 420 15.09 -8.86 -9.67
C ASP A 420 13.84 -8.17 -9.10
N ILE A 421 13.91 -7.67 -7.85
CA ILE A 421 12.86 -6.84 -7.25
C ILE A 421 12.61 -5.60 -8.12
N HIS A 422 13.65 -4.86 -8.46
CA HIS A 422 13.56 -3.64 -9.26
C HIS A 422 12.88 -3.89 -10.61
N LYS A 423 13.30 -4.94 -11.33
CA LYS A 423 12.68 -5.37 -12.60
C LYS A 423 11.21 -5.76 -12.40
N ALA A 424 10.93 -6.58 -11.38
CA ALA A 424 9.58 -7.07 -11.10
C ALA A 424 8.61 -5.94 -10.76
N LEU A 425 9.04 -4.94 -9.98
CA LEU A 425 8.23 -3.75 -9.66
C LEU A 425 7.85 -2.98 -10.92
N GLY A 426 8.81 -2.77 -11.84
CA GLY A 426 8.56 -2.11 -13.12
C GLY A 426 7.57 -2.87 -14.02
N MET A 427 7.65 -4.19 -14.05
CA MET A 427 6.72 -5.04 -14.81
C MET A 427 5.31 -5.04 -14.21
N LYS A 428 5.18 -5.28 -12.90
CA LYS A 428 3.89 -5.30 -12.19
C LYS A 428 3.14 -3.98 -12.34
N LYS A 429 3.85 -2.86 -12.23
CA LYS A 429 3.26 -1.52 -12.42
C LYS A 429 2.68 -1.35 -13.81
N ARG A 430 3.43 -1.72 -14.87
CA ARG A 430 2.98 -1.64 -16.27
C ARG A 430 1.74 -2.51 -16.53
N GLU A 431 1.73 -3.74 -16.05
CA GLU A 431 0.59 -4.65 -16.22
C GLU A 431 -0.67 -4.17 -15.52
N ALA A 432 -0.54 -3.67 -14.28
CA ALA A 432 -1.65 -3.12 -13.52
C ALA A 432 -2.27 -1.91 -14.23
N LEU A 433 -1.45 -0.95 -14.65
CA LEU A 433 -1.90 0.25 -15.36
C LEU A 433 -2.56 -0.07 -16.70
N THR A 434 -1.98 -0.98 -17.49
CA THR A 434 -2.56 -1.38 -18.79
C THR A 434 -3.98 -1.96 -18.63
N PHE A 435 -4.17 -2.80 -17.61
CA PHE A 435 -5.48 -3.38 -17.35
C PHE A 435 -6.52 -2.34 -16.90
N LEU A 436 -6.13 -1.46 -15.96
CA LEU A 436 -7.02 -0.43 -15.44
C LEU A 436 -7.38 0.61 -16.51
N ASN A 437 -6.43 1.00 -17.35
CA ASN A 437 -6.66 1.91 -18.46
C ASN A 437 -7.63 1.33 -19.51
N GLU A 438 -7.54 0.03 -19.78
CA GLU A 438 -8.51 -0.65 -20.65
C GLU A 438 -9.93 -0.63 -20.04
N ALA A 439 -10.07 -0.83 -18.74
CA ALA A 439 -11.34 -0.74 -18.04
C ALA A 439 -11.92 0.69 -18.05
N MET A 440 -11.07 1.71 -17.87
CA MET A 440 -11.47 3.12 -17.97
C MET A 440 -11.97 3.48 -19.36
N ARG A 441 -11.24 3.10 -20.43
CA ARG A 441 -11.65 3.33 -21.82
C ARG A 441 -13.00 2.69 -22.13
N ARG A 442 -13.22 1.44 -21.71
CA ARG A 442 -14.52 0.76 -21.90
C ARG A 442 -15.66 1.45 -21.14
N ARG A 443 -15.39 2.02 -19.96
CA ARG A 443 -16.40 2.79 -19.22
C ARG A 443 -16.77 4.08 -19.97
N ALA A 444 -15.77 4.84 -20.45
CA ALA A 444 -15.98 6.07 -21.19
C ALA A 444 -16.86 5.85 -22.44
N LEU A 445 -16.59 4.80 -23.22
CA LEU A 445 -17.37 4.43 -24.41
C LEU A 445 -18.84 4.05 -24.10
N ARG A 446 -19.17 3.67 -22.86
CA ARG A 446 -20.54 3.36 -22.43
C ARG A 446 -21.29 4.59 -21.91
N GLY A 447 -20.57 5.58 -21.39
CA GLY A 447 -21.17 6.84 -20.93
C GLY A 447 -21.53 7.80 -22.05
N SER A 448 -21.05 7.55 -23.27
CA SER A 448 -21.32 8.32 -24.48
C SER A 448 -22.55 7.81 -25.28
N LYS A 449 -23.17 6.73 -24.83
CA LYS A 449 -24.42 6.18 -25.32
C LYS A 449 -25.52 6.38 -24.28
#